data_bd179e813940e6c75160382bd1ad66b4
#
_entry.id   bd179e813940e6c75160382bd1ad66b4
#
_cell.length_a   1.000
_cell.length_b   1.000
_cell.length_c   1.000
_cell.angle_alpha   90.00
_cell.angle_beta   90.00
_cell.angle_gamma   90.00
#
_symmetry.space_group_name_H-M   'P 1'
#
loop_
_entity.id
_entity.type
_entity.pdbx_description
1 polymer ?
#
loop_
_entity_poly.entity_id
_entity_poly.type
_entity_poly.pdbx_seq_one_letter_code
_entity_poly.pdbx_strand_id
1 'polypeptide(L)'
;LLRFLRWARYLALLDAPVPWRINLDAYFAGFALTTSPGKVGEMLRSVLLKPHGVPPAASVAAFFAERVSDLLAILVLAAVGLWAYAPARPIVGLALAAVVVALLLVQWTALIAAIDRWAQARPQKWARLVVKLCEVVLHFRRCFSLPAMGMGLALGVVAWFAEGLGFWWLLLALDHPLPLSTA
;
A
#
# COMPACT_ATOMS: atom_id res chain seq x y z
N LEU A 1 -13.57 -6.60 -1.08
CA LEU A 1 -14.22 -5.32 -1.48
C LEU A 1 -13.59 -4.11 -0.78
N LEU A 2 -13.28 -4.15 0.54
CA LEU A 2 -12.69 -3.02 1.27
C LEU A 2 -11.36 -2.53 0.66
N ARG A 3 -10.48 -3.45 0.29
CA ARG A 3 -9.21 -3.12 -0.39
C ARG A 3 -9.44 -2.47 -1.76
N PHE A 4 -10.46 -2.90 -2.50
CA PHE A 4 -10.83 -2.26 -3.76
C PHE A 4 -11.35 -0.82 -3.56
N LEU A 5 -12.16 -0.57 -2.53
CA LEU A 5 -12.62 0.79 -2.21
C LEU A 5 -11.44 1.72 -1.91
N ARG A 6 -10.46 1.25 -1.17
CA ARG A 6 -9.22 1.98 -0.89
C ARG A 6 -8.44 2.30 -2.18
N TRP A 7 -8.25 1.30 -3.04
CA TRP A 7 -7.64 1.48 -4.35
C TRP A 7 -8.34 2.53 -5.20
N ALA A 8 -9.65 2.41 -5.37
CA ALA A 8 -10.45 3.35 -6.13
C ALA A 8 -10.35 4.78 -5.58
N ARG A 9 -10.30 4.91 -4.25
CA ARG A 9 -10.13 6.21 -3.61
C ARG A 9 -8.76 6.81 -3.85
N TYR A 10 -7.70 6.00 -3.81
CA TYR A 10 -6.35 6.48 -4.15
C TYR A 10 -6.25 6.97 -5.59
N LEU A 11 -6.82 6.25 -6.55
CA LEU A 11 -6.88 6.72 -7.93
C LEU A 11 -7.63 8.05 -8.06
N ALA A 12 -8.76 8.20 -7.37
CA ALA A 12 -9.52 9.46 -7.36
C ALA A 12 -8.70 10.63 -6.76
N LEU A 13 -7.93 10.40 -5.69
CA LEU A 13 -7.03 11.38 -5.08
C LEU A 13 -5.86 11.78 -6.00
N LEU A 14 -5.53 10.93 -6.96
CA LEU A 14 -4.47 11.16 -7.94
C LEU A 14 -5.00 11.74 -9.26
N ASP A 15 -6.24 12.26 -9.27
CA ASP A 15 -6.92 12.82 -10.44
C ASP A 15 -7.05 11.81 -11.61
N ALA A 16 -7.12 10.53 -11.29
CA ALA A 16 -7.24 9.44 -12.25
C ALA A 16 -8.47 8.55 -11.95
N PRO A 17 -9.69 9.13 -11.84
CA PRO A 17 -10.88 8.35 -11.61
C PRO A 17 -11.19 7.44 -12.80
N VAL A 18 -11.57 6.20 -12.51
CA VAL A 18 -11.93 5.21 -13.53
C VAL A 18 -13.38 4.77 -13.30
N PRO A 19 -14.18 4.54 -14.36
CA PRO A 19 -15.51 3.96 -14.21
C PRO A 19 -15.47 2.67 -13.39
N TRP A 20 -16.45 2.51 -12.49
CA TRP A 20 -16.45 1.44 -11.48
C TRP A 20 -16.22 0.04 -12.06
N ARG A 21 -16.90 -0.30 -13.17
CA ARG A 21 -16.79 -1.64 -13.80
C ARG A 21 -15.37 -1.91 -14.29
N ILE A 22 -14.81 -1.00 -15.07
CA ILE A 22 -13.45 -1.12 -15.63
C ILE A 22 -12.41 -1.23 -14.51
N ASN A 23 -12.58 -0.40 -13.47
CA ASN A 23 -11.67 -0.40 -12.33
C ASN A 23 -11.76 -1.70 -11.52
N LEU A 24 -12.96 -2.26 -11.35
CA LEU A 24 -13.19 -3.51 -10.67
C LEU A 24 -12.58 -4.70 -11.44
N ASP A 25 -12.79 -4.74 -12.76
CA ASP A 25 -12.24 -5.78 -13.64
C ASP A 25 -10.70 -5.77 -13.63
N ALA A 26 -10.09 -4.56 -13.74
CA ALA A 26 -8.64 -4.41 -13.65
C ALA A 26 -8.11 -4.80 -12.26
N TYR A 27 -8.86 -4.50 -11.19
CA TYR A 27 -8.50 -4.86 -9.83
C TYR A 27 -8.48 -6.37 -9.64
N PHE A 28 -9.53 -7.08 -10.07
CA PHE A 28 -9.60 -8.54 -9.97
C PHE A 28 -8.58 -9.25 -10.88
N ALA A 29 -8.35 -8.74 -12.09
CA ALA A 29 -7.30 -9.26 -12.96
C ALA A 29 -5.91 -9.15 -12.31
N GLY A 30 -5.60 -8.03 -11.65
CA GLY A 30 -4.37 -7.88 -10.87
C GLY A 30 -4.34 -8.81 -9.66
N PHE A 31 -5.48 -8.96 -8.97
CA PHE A 31 -5.58 -9.84 -7.80
C PHE A 31 -5.36 -11.31 -8.14
N ALA A 32 -5.75 -11.77 -9.34
CA ALA A 32 -5.48 -13.13 -9.81
C ALA A 32 -3.98 -13.47 -9.84
N LEU A 33 -3.11 -12.45 -9.95
CA LEU A 33 -1.65 -12.60 -9.95
C LEU A 33 -0.99 -12.27 -8.60
N THR A 34 -1.78 -12.25 -7.51
CA THR A 34 -1.28 -11.93 -6.16
C THR A 34 -0.27 -12.95 -5.63
N THR A 35 -0.25 -14.17 -6.20
CA THR A 35 0.71 -15.23 -5.86
C THR A 35 2.13 -14.96 -6.37
N SER A 36 2.32 -13.94 -7.22
CA SER A 36 3.64 -13.56 -7.72
C SER A 36 4.53 -13.03 -6.58
N PRO A 37 5.87 -13.24 -6.63
CA PRO A 37 6.78 -12.73 -5.61
C PRO A 37 6.61 -11.23 -5.38
N GLY A 38 6.46 -10.82 -4.12
CA GLY A 38 6.23 -9.42 -3.76
C GLY A 38 4.91 -8.82 -4.26
N LYS A 39 3.98 -9.67 -4.73
CA LYS A 39 2.70 -9.26 -5.34
C LYS A 39 2.86 -8.34 -6.55
N VAL A 40 4.01 -8.40 -7.23
CA VAL A 40 4.31 -7.56 -8.41
C VAL A 40 3.29 -7.79 -9.54
N GLY A 41 2.71 -8.99 -9.64
CA GLY A 41 1.64 -9.28 -10.60
C GLY A 41 0.40 -8.38 -10.45
N GLU A 42 0.15 -7.85 -9.25
CA GLU A 42 -0.92 -6.87 -9.06
C GLU A 42 -0.66 -5.54 -9.80
N MET A 43 0.60 -5.24 -10.17
CA MET A 43 0.94 -4.07 -11.00
C MET A 43 0.40 -4.19 -12.43
N LEU A 44 -0.11 -5.38 -12.85
CA LEU A 44 -0.84 -5.53 -14.11
C LEU A 44 -1.99 -4.52 -14.22
N ARG A 45 -2.57 -4.13 -13.09
CA ARG A 45 -3.59 -3.05 -13.04
C ARG A 45 -3.11 -1.77 -13.74
N SER A 46 -1.83 -1.42 -13.60
CA SER A 46 -1.26 -0.23 -14.26
C SER A 46 -1.27 -0.34 -15.77
N VAL A 47 -1.06 -1.55 -16.30
CA VAL A 47 -1.10 -1.80 -17.76
C VAL A 47 -2.54 -1.76 -18.25
N LEU A 48 -3.46 -2.40 -17.54
CA LEU A 48 -4.88 -2.47 -17.90
C LEU A 48 -5.59 -1.12 -17.82
N LEU A 49 -5.20 -0.26 -16.89
CA LEU A 49 -5.81 1.06 -16.71
C LEU A 49 -5.20 2.16 -17.58
N LYS A 50 -4.01 1.93 -18.16
CA LYS A 50 -3.36 2.90 -19.05
C LYS A 50 -4.23 3.33 -20.24
N PRO A 51 -4.94 2.43 -20.98
CA PRO A 51 -5.84 2.82 -22.07
C PRO A 51 -7.02 3.67 -21.61
N HIS A 52 -7.34 3.64 -20.32
CA HIS A 52 -8.45 4.41 -19.71
C HIS A 52 -7.99 5.75 -19.09
N GLY A 53 -6.82 6.24 -19.50
CA GLY A 53 -6.32 7.56 -19.09
C GLY A 53 -5.60 7.59 -17.74
N VAL A 54 -5.38 6.44 -17.07
CA VAL A 54 -4.62 6.41 -15.80
C VAL A 54 -3.12 6.45 -16.08
N PRO A 55 -2.40 7.49 -15.62
CA PRO A 55 -0.95 7.53 -15.74
C PRO A 55 -0.30 6.36 -15.01
N PRO A 56 0.68 5.64 -15.61
CA PRO A 56 1.35 4.54 -14.93
C PRO A 56 1.97 4.94 -13.59
N ALA A 57 2.51 6.15 -13.47
CA ALA A 57 3.07 6.66 -12.22
C ALA A 57 2.01 6.77 -11.12
N ALA A 58 0.80 7.23 -11.43
CA ALA A 58 -0.31 7.32 -10.48
C ALA A 58 -0.76 5.92 -10.02
N SER A 59 -0.93 4.99 -10.96
CA SER A 59 -1.34 3.62 -10.67
C SER A 59 -0.29 2.87 -9.83
N VAL A 60 1.00 3.02 -10.14
CA VAL A 60 2.10 2.45 -9.36
C VAL A 60 2.17 3.08 -7.97
N ALA A 61 1.98 4.40 -7.86
CA ALA A 61 1.92 5.09 -6.58
C ALA A 61 0.75 4.61 -5.70
N ALA A 62 -0.44 4.43 -6.29
CA ALA A 62 -1.60 3.86 -5.59
C ALA A 62 -1.33 2.43 -5.10
N PHE A 63 -0.66 1.59 -5.90
CA PHE A 63 -0.24 0.25 -5.48
C PHE A 63 0.69 0.28 -4.27
N PHE A 64 1.74 1.12 -4.29
CA PHE A 64 2.63 1.24 -3.13
C PHE A 64 1.91 1.82 -1.92
N ALA A 65 0.99 2.77 -2.10
CA ALA A 65 0.17 3.31 -1.02
C ALA A 65 -0.70 2.23 -0.36
N GLU A 66 -1.26 1.30 -1.14
CA GLU A 66 -1.96 0.12 -0.59
C GLU A 66 -1.01 -0.74 0.26
N ARG A 67 0.20 -1.03 -0.25
CA ARG A 67 1.18 -1.89 0.49
C ARG A 67 1.60 -1.26 1.81
N VAL A 68 1.90 0.03 1.81
CA VAL A 68 2.27 0.74 3.05
C VAL A 68 1.08 0.83 4.02
N SER A 69 -0.14 1.06 3.53
CA SER A 69 -1.34 1.04 4.37
C SER A 69 -1.62 -0.34 4.97
N ASP A 70 -1.38 -1.42 4.21
CA ASP A 70 -1.50 -2.79 4.70
C ASP A 70 -0.45 -3.06 5.80
N LEU A 71 0.80 -2.65 5.58
CA LEU A 71 1.87 -2.79 6.57
C LEU A 71 1.55 -2.03 7.86
N LEU A 72 1.09 -0.78 7.75
CA LEU A 72 0.66 0.01 8.91
C LEU A 72 -0.51 -0.67 9.66
N ALA A 73 -1.50 -1.19 8.94
CA ALA A 73 -2.63 -1.90 9.53
C ALA A 73 -2.19 -3.15 10.31
N ILE A 74 -1.29 -3.95 9.71
CA ILE A 74 -0.71 -5.14 10.37
C ILE A 74 0.08 -4.71 11.62
N LEU A 75 0.89 -3.66 11.55
CA LEU A 75 1.66 -3.17 12.69
C LEU A 75 0.76 -2.68 13.83
N VAL A 76 -0.37 -2.02 13.51
CA VAL A 76 -1.37 -1.60 14.50
C VAL A 76 -2.00 -2.82 15.17
N LEU A 77 -2.43 -3.82 14.40
CA LEU A 77 -3.00 -5.05 14.94
C LEU A 77 -1.98 -5.84 15.76
N ALA A 78 -0.74 -5.96 15.26
CA ALA A 78 0.35 -6.61 15.99
C ALA A 78 0.66 -5.87 17.30
N ALA A 79 0.59 -4.54 17.34
CA ALA A 79 0.79 -3.76 18.55
C ALA A 79 -0.24 -4.10 19.63
N VAL A 80 -1.48 -4.41 19.25
CA VAL A 80 -2.51 -4.92 20.17
C VAL A 80 -2.10 -6.30 20.73
N GLY A 81 -1.62 -7.20 19.86
CA GLY A 81 -1.17 -8.54 20.27
C GLY A 81 0.12 -8.55 21.13
N LEU A 82 0.90 -7.44 21.14
CA LEU A 82 2.13 -7.34 21.94
C LEU A 82 1.92 -7.39 23.46
N TRP A 83 0.68 -7.20 23.94
CA TRP A 83 0.35 -7.46 25.33
C TRP A 83 0.55 -8.94 25.68
N ALA A 84 0.21 -9.84 24.75
CA ALA A 84 0.33 -11.28 24.93
C ALA A 84 1.76 -11.80 24.68
N TYR A 85 2.58 -11.13 23.86
CA TYR A 85 3.89 -11.61 23.45
C TYR A 85 5.00 -10.54 23.52
N ALA A 86 5.52 -10.31 24.71
CA ALA A 86 6.55 -9.30 24.98
C ALA A 86 7.84 -9.40 24.12
N PRO A 87 8.36 -10.59 23.74
CA PRO A 87 9.57 -10.69 22.92
C PRO A 87 9.47 -10.03 21.53
N ALA A 88 8.26 -9.87 20.98
CA ALA A 88 8.08 -9.23 19.67
C ALA A 88 8.10 -7.69 19.72
N ARG A 89 8.00 -7.06 20.90
CA ARG A 89 7.95 -5.60 21.07
C ARG A 89 9.08 -4.85 20.33
N PRO A 90 10.38 -5.23 20.46
CA PRO A 90 11.44 -4.49 19.79
C PRO A 90 11.36 -4.61 18.27
N ILE A 91 10.92 -5.76 17.74
CA ILE A 91 10.78 -5.98 16.29
C ILE A 91 9.67 -5.11 15.71
N VAL A 92 8.50 -5.10 16.35
CA VAL A 92 7.37 -4.27 15.90
C VAL A 92 7.69 -2.77 16.05
N GLY A 93 8.35 -2.39 17.15
CA GLY A 93 8.81 -1.01 17.36
C GLY A 93 9.81 -0.56 16.28
N LEU A 94 10.78 -1.40 15.94
CA LEU A 94 11.74 -1.11 14.87
C LEU A 94 11.05 -1.01 13.50
N ALA A 95 10.15 -1.93 13.19
CA ALA A 95 9.39 -1.90 11.94
C ALA A 95 8.53 -0.64 11.84
N LEU A 96 7.84 -0.25 12.90
CA LEU A 96 7.06 0.98 12.95
C LEU A 96 7.96 2.21 12.75
N ALA A 97 9.09 2.29 13.45
CA ALA A 97 10.04 3.38 13.31
C ALA A 97 10.57 3.48 11.88
N ALA A 98 10.92 2.35 11.24
CA ALA A 98 11.38 2.32 9.86
C ALA A 98 10.32 2.85 8.88
N VAL A 99 9.05 2.45 9.06
CA VAL A 99 7.94 2.95 8.23
C VAL A 99 7.73 4.46 8.43
N VAL A 100 7.74 4.92 9.67
CA VAL A 100 7.59 6.36 9.98
C VAL A 100 8.73 7.16 9.35
N VAL A 101 9.98 6.72 9.48
CA VAL A 101 11.13 7.38 8.86
C VAL A 101 10.98 7.42 7.33
N ALA A 102 10.59 6.30 6.71
CA ALA A 102 10.37 6.25 5.26
C ALA A 102 9.27 7.24 4.82
N LEU A 103 8.16 7.31 5.55
CA LEU A 103 7.09 8.26 5.26
C LEU A 103 7.53 9.72 5.43
N LEU A 104 8.35 10.03 6.44
CA LEU A 104 8.91 11.38 6.63
C LEU A 104 9.86 11.76 5.50
N LEU A 105 10.71 10.82 5.03
CA LEU A 105 11.60 11.05 3.88
C LEU A 105 10.81 11.35 2.60
N VAL A 106 9.72 10.62 2.36
CA VAL A 106 8.83 10.86 1.21
C VAL A 106 8.14 12.24 1.31
N GLN A 107 7.89 12.75 2.51
CA GLN A 107 7.33 14.09 2.70
C GLN A 107 8.34 15.22 2.46
N TRP A 108 9.62 14.93 2.37
CA TRP A 108 10.68 15.94 2.18
C TRP A 108 10.78 16.39 0.71
N THR A 109 9.87 17.30 0.34
CA THR A 109 9.74 17.80 -1.04
C THR A 109 11.00 18.43 -1.60
N ALA A 110 11.77 19.15 -0.78
CA ALA A 110 13.01 19.78 -1.22
C ALA A 110 14.04 18.75 -1.69
N LEU A 111 14.15 17.62 -0.99
CA LEU A 111 15.03 16.52 -1.36
C LEU A 111 14.60 15.89 -2.69
N ILE A 112 13.29 15.57 -2.82
CA ILE A 112 12.75 14.99 -4.05
C ILE A 112 12.97 15.92 -5.24
N ALA A 113 12.68 17.22 -5.08
CA ALA A 113 12.89 18.22 -6.13
C ALA A 113 14.37 18.40 -6.49
N ALA A 114 15.29 18.27 -5.53
CA ALA A 114 16.72 18.33 -5.78
C ALA A 114 17.19 17.11 -6.60
N ILE A 115 16.71 15.91 -6.23
CA ILE A 115 17.02 14.66 -6.96
C ILE A 115 16.46 14.73 -8.40
N ASP A 116 15.22 15.20 -8.54
CA ASP A 116 14.57 15.32 -9.86
C ASP A 116 15.33 16.28 -10.77
N ARG A 117 15.66 17.48 -10.30
CA ARG A 117 16.48 18.46 -11.06
C ARG A 117 17.84 17.91 -11.42
N TRP A 118 18.50 17.24 -10.50
CA TRP A 118 19.80 16.62 -10.74
C TRP A 118 19.70 15.51 -11.80
N ALA A 119 18.64 14.71 -11.81
CA ALA A 119 18.41 13.67 -12.80
C ALA A 119 18.04 14.25 -14.18
N GLN A 120 17.21 15.30 -14.24
CA GLN A 120 16.82 15.96 -15.49
C GLN A 120 18.03 16.58 -16.23
N ALA A 121 19.05 17.03 -15.49
CA ALA A 121 20.28 17.58 -16.06
C ALA A 121 21.18 16.52 -16.73
N ARG A 122 20.80 15.24 -16.73
CA ARG A 122 21.63 14.12 -17.21
C ARG A 122 20.99 13.40 -18.40
N PRO A 123 21.73 13.14 -19.51
CA PRO A 123 21.19 12.52 -20.71
C PRO A 123 21.05 10.99 -20.60
N GLN A 124 21.60 10.37 -19.55
CA GLN A 124 21.68 8.91 -19.42
C GLN A 124 20.31 8.26 -19.24
N LYS A 125 20.17 7.01 -19.71
CA LYS A 125 18.91 6.24 -19.60
C LYS A 125 18.44 6.02 -18.14
N TRP A 126 19.39 5.82 -17.22
CA TRP A 126 19.08 5.67 -15.81
C TRP A 126 18.53 6.95 -15.18
N ALA A 127 18.97 8.14 -15.64
CA ALA A 127 18.44 9.41 -15.16
C ALA A 127 16.94 9.56 -15.46
N ARG A 128 16.49 9.10 -16.63
CA ARG A 128 15.06 9.04 -16.96
C ARG A 128 14.27 8.12 -16.03
N LEU A 129 14.89 7.03 -15.55
CA LEU A 129 14.27 6.17 -14.54
C LEU A 129 14.11 6.90 -13.19
N VAL A 130 15.15 7.64 -12.77
CA VAL A 130 15.09 8.45 -11.54
C VAL A 130 13.98 9.49 -11.61
N VAL A 131 13.84 10.21 -12.73
CA VAL A 131 12.75 11.18 -12.93
C VAL A 131 11.37 10.49 -12.79
N LYS A 132 11.17 9.33 -13.41
CA LYS A 132 9.93 8.56 -13.27
C LYS A 132 9.68 8.09 -11.83
N LEU A 133 10.74 7.72 -11.10
CA LEU A 133 10.62 7.36 -9.69
C LEU A 133 10.23 8.58 -8.84
N CYS A 134 10.81 9.75 -9.09
CA CYS A 134 10.39 10.99 -8.44
C CYS A 134 8.92 11.29 -8.69
N GLU A 135 8.43 11.11 -9.92
CA GLU A 135 7.02 11.26 -10.27
C GLU A 135 6.13 10.29 -9.46
N VAL A 136 6.51 9.02 -9.37
CA VAL A 136 5.80 8.03 -8.54
C VAL A 136 5.77 8.44 -7.08
N VAL A 137 6.90 8.91 -6.53
CA VAL A 137 7.00 9.35 -5.14
C VAL A 137 6.11 10.57 -4.87
N LEU A 138 6.04 11.53 -5.79
CA LEU A 138 5.17 12.69 -5.67
C LEU A 138 3.67 12.31 -5.68
N HIS A 139 3.27 11.35 -6.52
CA HIS A 139 1.92 10.80 -6.50
C HIS A 139 1.64 10.02 -5.21
N PHE A 140 2.58 9.15 -4.79
CA PHE A 140 2.48 8.38 -3.55
C PHE A 140 2.26 9.29 -2.33
N ARG A 141 3.00 10.39 -2.24
CA ARG A 141 2.85 11.38 -1.17
C ARG A 141 1.43 11.91 -1.05
N ARG A 142 0.71 12.13 -2.17
CA ARG A 142 -0.68 12.60 -2.16
C ARG A 142 -1.63 11.58 -1.49
N CYS A 143 -1.32 10.28 -1.59
CA CYS A 143 -2.07 9.22 -0.92
C CYS A 143 -1.86 9.19 0.60
N PHE A 144 -0.83 9.90 1.12
CA PHE A 144 -0.51 9.99 2.55
C PHE A 144 -0.81 11.37 3.16
N SER A 145 -1.76 12.12 2.58
CA SER A 145 -2.41 13.22 3.31
C SER A 145 -3.16 12.66 4.54
N LEU A 146 -3.26 13.44 5.62
CA LEU A 146 -3.89 12.98 6.87
C LEU A 146 -5.25 12.30 6.67
N PRO A 147 -6.20 12.85 5.87
CA PRO A 147 -7.48 12.18 5.63
C PRO A 147 -7.34 10.87 4.85
N ALA A 148 -6.47 10.84 3.82
CA ALA A 148 -6.24 9.65 3.00
C ALA A 148 -5.57 8.54 3.80
N MET A 149 -4.59 8.88 4.64
CA MET A 149 -3.91 7.96 5.54
C MET A 149 -4.88 7.38 6.58
N GLY A 150 -5.70 8.22 7.21
CA GLY A 150 -6.71 7.76 8.17
C GLY A 150 -7.72 6.79 7.55
N MET A 151 -8.23 7.11 6.36
CA MET A 151 -9.12 6.21 5.60
C MET A 151 -8.40 4.91 5.21
N GLY A 152 -7.18 5.01 4.65
CA GLY A 152 -6.40 3.85 4.22
C GLY A 152 -6.07 2.91 5.36
N LEU A 153 -5.71 3.45 6.52
CA LEU A 153 -5.44 2.71 7.74
C LEU A 153 -6.72 2.05 8.28
N ALA A 154 -7.82 2.78 8.40
CA ALA A 154 -9.09 2.25 8.89
C ALA A 154 -9.59 1.08 8.03
N LEU A 155 -9.63 1.25 6.71
CA LEU A 155 -10.02 0.17 5.79
C LEU A 155 -9.03 -1.00 5.83
N GLY A 156 -7.73 -0.72 6.01
CA GLY A 156 -6.69 -1.73 6.16
C GLY A 156 -6.87 -2.56 7.43
N VAL A 157 -7.05 -1.91 8.58
CA VAL A 157 -7.27 -2.57 9.88
C VAL A 157 -8.52 -3.46 9.82
N VAL A 158 -9.65 -2.94 9.31
CA VAL A 158 -10.88 -3.74 9.19
C VAL A 158 -10.67 -4.93 8.26
N ALA A 159 -9.98 -4.76 7.13
CA ALA A 159 -9.73 -5.85 6.18
C ALA A 159 -8.83 -6.94 6.79
N TRP A 160 -7.74 -6.58 7.43
CA TRP A 160 -6.81 -7.53 8.06
C TRP A 160 -7.40 -8.18 9.29
N PHE A 161 -8.17 -7.44 10.09
CA PHE A 161 -8.89 -8.02 11.23
C PHE A 161 -9.92 -9.05 10.78
N ALA A 162 -10.67 -8.78 9.70
CA ALA A 162 -11.62 -9.74 9.13
C ALA A 162 -10.92 -11.01 8.60
N GLU A 163 -9.72 -10.88 8.02
CA GLU A 163 -8.90 -12.04 7.60
C GLU A 163 -8.42 -12.84 8.82
N GLY A 164 -7.97 -12.16 9.88
CA GLY A 164 -7.61 -12.80 11.16
C GLY A 164 -8.78 -13.55 11.80
N LEU A 165 -9.98 -12.93 11.81
CA LEU A 165 -11.21 -13.61 12.29
C LEU A 165 -11.53 -14.85 11.45
N GLY A 166 -11.39 -14.78 10.14
CA GLY A 166 -11.59 -15.93 9.27
C GLY A 166 -10.60 -17.06 9.56
N PHE A 167 -9.34 -16.72 9.77
CA PHE A 167 -8.31 -17.68 10.16
C PHE A 167 -8.58 -18.31 11.54
N TRP A 168 -8.94 -17.49 12.53
CA TRP A 168 -9.33 -17.95 13.85
C TRP A 168 -10.52 -18.91 13.80
N TRP A 169 -11.54 -18.61 13.00
CA TRP A 169 -12.70 -19.46 12.81
C TRP A 169 -12.34 -20.81 12.18
N LEU A 170 -11.39 -20.80 11.23
CA LEU A 170 -10.87 -22.02 10.62
C LEU A 170 -10.14 -22.90 11.66
N LEU A 171 -9.34 -22.30 12.55
CA LEU A 171 -8.66 -23.02 13.62
C LEU A 171 -9.65 -23.67 14.59
N LEU A 172 -10.73 -22.95 14.94
CA LEU A 172 -11.83 -23.54 15.76
C LEU A 172 -12.49 -24.74 15.06
N ALA A 173 -12.73 -24.64 13.75
CA ALA A 173 -13.35 -25.72 12.97
C ALA A 173 -12.42 -26.95 12.84
N LEU A 174 -11.12 -26.77 13.03
CA LEU A 174 -10.09 -27.84 13.00
C LEU A 174 -9.74 -28.37 14.41
N ASP A 175 -10.57 -28.09 15.41
CA ASP A 175 -10.36 -28.47 16.82
C ASP A 175 -9.03 -27.95 17.44
N HIS A 176 -8.54 -26.79 16.95
CA HIS A 176 -7.39 -26.09 17.50
C HIS A 176 -7.82 -24.74 18.11
N PRO A 177 -8.48 -24.73 19.29
CA PRO A 177 -8.94 -23.50 19.91
C PRO A 177 -7.76 -22.67 20.41
N LEU A 178 -7.54 -21.52 19.80
CA LEU A 178 -6.62 -20.49 20.28
C LEU A 178 -7.38 -19.27 20.74
N PRO A 179 -6.89 -18.54 21.76
CA PRO A 179 -7.44 -17.23 22.11
C PRO A 179 -7.36 -16.29 20.89
N LEU A 180 -8.39 -15.46 20.68
CA LEU A 180 -8.42 -14.50 19.58
C LEU A 180 -7.22 -13.54 19.60
N SER A 181 -6.63 -13.28 20.76
CA SER A 181 -5.44 -12.44 20.93
C SER A 181 -4.15 -13.06 20.38
N THR A 182 -4.14 -14.34 20.05
CA THR A 182 -2.97 -15.09 19.55
C THR A 182 -3.17 -15.62 18.12
N ALA A 183 -4.37 -15.48 17.57
CA ALA A 183 -4.70 -15.82 16.20
C ALA A 183 -4.57 -14.60 15.28
#